data_1a61db1e3ef1cef967c67319fe410ed2
#
_entry.id   1a61db1e3ef1cef967c67319fe410ed2
#
_cell.length_a   1.000
_cell.length_b   1.000
_cell.length_c   1.000
_cell.angle_alpha   90.00
_cell.angle_beta   90.00
_cell.angle_gamma   90.00
#
_symmetry.space_group_name_H-M   'P 1'
#
loop_
_entity.id
_entity.type
_entity.pdbx_description
1 polymer ?
#
loop_
_entity_poly.entity_id
_entity_poly.type
_entity_poly.pdbx_seq_one_letter_code
_entity_poly.pdbx_strand_id
1 'polypeptide(L)' 'MLCEQVLGKLHDFDTTGKTIEYVDIEWHEAFKKIHKKITDKGTEVGIRMDDSILARGLYQDDVIYADDEKLVVVN' A
#
# COMPACT_ATOMS: atom_id res chain seq x y z
N MET A 1 2.98 0.43 11.58
CA MET A 1 2.96 1.38 10.44
C MET A 1 1.52 1.61 10.04
N LEU A 2 1.12 2.85 9.88
CA LEU A 2 -0.24 3.22 9.46
C LEU A 2 -0.20 3.89 8.09
N CYS A 3 -1.01 3.39 7.15
CA CYS A 3 -1.11 3.92 5.80
C CYS A 3 -2.52 4.46 5.59
N GLU A 4 -2.64 5.74 5.24
CA GLU A 4 -3.92 6.43 5.20
C GLU A 4 -4.29 6.97 3.81
N GLN A 5 -3.41 6.81 2.83
CA GLN A 5 -3.70 7.26 1.46
C GLN A 5 -2.86 6.52 0.43
N VAL A 6 -3.34 6.53 -0.80
CA VAL A 6 -2.57 6.06 -1.95
C VAL A 6 -1.72 7.23 -2.43
N LEU A 7 -0.41 7.03 -2.46
CA LEU A 7 0.55 8.08 -2.82
C LEU A 7 0.80 8.17 -4.32
N GLY A 8 0.48 7.14 -5.06
CA GLY A 8 0.70 7.05 -6.50
C GLY A 8 0.95 5.63 -6.93
N LYS A 9 1.41 5.44 -8.15
CA LYS A 9 1.80 4.14 -8.70
C LYS A 9 3.29 3.93 -8.56
N LEU A 10 3.70 2.67 -8.41
CA LEU A 10 5.11 2.32 -8.21
C LEU A 10 6.03 2.92 -9.28
N HIS A 11 5.62 2.93 -10.54
CA HIS A 11 6.43 3.45 -11.64
C HIS A 11 6.68 4.95 -11.56
N ASP A 12 5.93 5.68 -10.72
CA ASP A 12 6.12 7.12 -10.52
C ASP A 12 7.16 7.43 -9.43
N PHE A 13 7.72 6.41 -8.78
CA PHE A 13 8.65 6.58 -7.67
C PHE A 13 10.07 6.18 -8.08
N ASP A 14 11.06 6.91 -7.56
CA ASP A 14 12.46 6.50 -7.64
C ASP A 14 12.68 5.41 -6.58
N THR A 15 12.99 4.20 -7.02
CA THR A 15 13.20 3.05 -6.14
C THR A 15 14.67 2.77 -5.86
N THR A 16 15.57 3.59 -6.40
CA THR A 16 17.02 3.39 -6.25
C THR A 16 17.41 3.41 -4.76
N GLY A 17 18.07 2.33 -4.32
CA GLY A 17 18.52 2.21 -2.93
C GLY A 17 17.43 1.96 -1.91
N LYS A 18 16.19 1.73 -2.35
CA LYS A 18 15.06 1.51 -1.45
C LYS A 18 14.60 0.06 -1.46
N THR A 19 14.13 -0.40 -0.31
CA THR A 19 13.48 -1.69 -0.17
C THR A 19 12.02 -1.54 -0.56
N ILE A 20 11.51 -2.45 -1.39
CA ILE A 20 10.09 -2.50 -1.74
C ILE A 20 9.47 -3.65 -0.98
N GLU A 21 8.45 -3.35 -0.17
CA GLU A 21 7.68 -4.35 0.56
C GLU A 21 6.27 -4.40 -0.01
N TYR A 22 5.73 -5.59 -0.16
CA TYR A 22 4.42 -5.80 -0.77
C TYR A 22 3.40 -6.29 0.24
N VAL A 23 2.17 -5.80 0.12
CA VAL A 23 1.01 -6.33 0.84
C VAL A 23 0.04 -6.94 -0.16
N ASP A 24 -0.54 -8.07 0.19
CA ASP A 24 -1.54 -8.74 -0.65
C ASP A 24 -2.93 -8.22 -0.29
N ILE A 25 -3.61 -7.64 -1.26
CA ILE A 25 -5.00 -7.20 -1.13
C ILE A 25 -5.81 -8.06 -2.09
N GLU A 26 -6.66 -8.92 -1.55
CA GLU A 26 -7.55 -9.75 -2.35
C GLU A 26 -8.57 -8.86 -3.07
N TRP A 27 -9.01 -9.27 -4.27
CA TRP A 27 -9.95 -8.45 -5.04
C TRP A 27 -11.22 -8.10 -4.27
N HIS A 28 -11.71 -9.00 -3.43
CA HIS A 28 -12.91 -8.76 -2.62
C HIS A 28 -12.67 -7.80 -1.45
N GLU A 29 -11.40 -7.51 -1.13
CA GLU A 29 -11.00 -6.56 -0.10
C GLU A 29 -10.65 -5.19 -0.68
N ALA A 30 -10.54 -5.08 -1.99
CA ALA A 30 -9.97 -3.88 -2.65
C ALA A 30 -10.71 -2.58 -2.30
N PHE A 31 -11.99 -2.67 -2.00
CA PHE A 31 -12.84 -1.51 -1.70
C PHE A 31 -13.06 -1.29 -0.20
N LYS A 32 -12.43 -2.09 0.65
CA LYS A 32 -12.49 -1.86 2.10
C LYS A 32 -11.57 -0.72 2.49
N LYS A 33 -12.00 0.07 3.48
CA LYS A 33 -11.19 1.18 4.00
C LYS A 33 -10.15 0.73 5.01
N ILE A 34 -10.42 -0.33 5.75
CA ILE A 34 -9.59 -0.77 6.88
C ILE A 34 -9.05 -2.17 6.63
N HIS A 35 -7.74 -2.29 6.73
CA HIS A 35 -7.04 -3.56 6.63
C HIS A 35 -5.95 -3.66 7.68
N LYS A 36 -5.62 -4.88 8.07
CA LYS A 36 -4.44 -5.17 8.89
C LYS A 36 -3.66 -6.25 8.18
N LYS A 37 -2.48 -5.92 7.70
CA LYS A 37 -1.68 -6.79 6.83
C LYS A 37 -0.25 -6.91 7.33
N ILE A 38 0.44 -7.93 6.85
CA ILE A 38 1.86 -8.12 7.07
C ILE A 38 2.49 -8.18 5.68
N THR A 39 3.54 -7.37 5.47
CA THR A 39 4.22 -7.35 4.17
C THR A 39 5.00 -8.65 3.94
N ASP A 40 5.46 -8.86 2.71
CA ASP A 40 6.31 -10.00 2.35
C ASP A 40 7.64 -10.01 3.11
N LYS A 41 8.01 -8.91 3.76
CA LYS A 41 9.21 -8.80 4.59
C LYS A 41 8.91 -8.83 6.09
N GLY A 42 7.66 -9.07 6.48
CA GLY A 42 7.27 -9.25 7.87
C GLY A 42 6.88 -7.97 8.61
N THR A 43 6.74 -6.85 7.93
CA THR A 43 6.33 -5.59 8.55
C THR A 43 4.82 -5.56 8.75
N GLU A 44 4.38 -5.24 9.97
CA GLU A 44 2.95 -5.06 10.25
C GLU A 44 2.49 -3.70 9.73
N VAL A 45 1.39 -3.71 8.96
CA VAL A 45 0.84 -2.52 8.33
C VAL A 45 -0.65 -2.42 8.65
N GLY A 46 -1.04 -1.29 9.24
CA GLY A 46 -2.45 -0.91 9.36
C GLY A 46 -2.80 0.00 8.20
N ILE A 47 -3.90 -0.28 7.53
CA ILE A 47 -4.39 0.52 6.42
C ILE A 47 -5.74 1.09 6.81
N ARG A 48 -5.86 2.42 6.75
CA ARG A 48 -7.12 3.11 7.04
C ARG A 48 -7.30 4.24 6.04
N MET A 49 -8.00 3.93 4.96
CA MET A 49 -8.24 4.87 3.88
C MET A 49 -9.49 5.70 4.15
N ASP A 50 -9.62 6.82 3.42
CA ASP A 50 -10.84 7.62 3.45
C ASP A 50 -11.92 7.04 2.52
N ASP A 51 -13.04 7.73 2.42
CA ASP A 51 -14.18 7.23 1.65
C ASP A 51 -13.93 7.11 0.14
N SER A 52 -12.91 7.76 -0.39
CA SER A 52 -12.59 7.66 -1.83
C SER A 52 -12.27 6.23 -2.24
N ILE A 53 -11.77 5.41 -1.31
CA ILE A 53 -11.44 4.02 -1.61
C ILE A 53 -12.68 3.16 -1.87
N LEU A 54 -13.85 3.58 -1.40
CA LEU A 54 -15.10 2.85 -1.63
C LEU A 54 -15.47 2.82 -3.12
N ALA A 55 -15.04 3.82 -3.88
CA ALA A 55 -15.26 3.87 -5.32
C ALA A 55 -14.01 3.49 -6.10
N ARG A 56 -12.83 3.95 -5.67
CA ARG A 56 -11.57 3.73 -6.37
C ARG A 56 -11.01 2.32 -6.16
N GLY A 57 -11.01 1.85 -4.93
CA GLY A 57 -10.35 0.61 -4.57
C GLY A 57 -8.84 0.71 -4.45
N LEU A 58 -8.22 -0.35 -3.92
CA LEU A 58 -6.76 -0.54 -3.88
C LEU A 58 -6.39 -1.53 -4.99
N TYR A 59 -5.39 -1.17 -5.80
CA TYR A 59 -4.99 -1.97 -6.96
C TYR A 59 -3.48 -2.24 -6.96
N GLN A 60 -3.10 -3.23 -7.74
CA GLN A 60 -1.71 -3.58 -7.96
C GLN A 60 -0.87 -2.35 -8.26
N ASP A 61 0.32 -2.28 -7.65
CA ASP A 61 1.29 -1.20 -7.78
C ASP A 61 0.88 0.12 -7.12
N ASP A 62 -0.23 0.16 -6.39
CA ASP A 62 -0.52 1.32 -5.55
C ASP A 62 0.49 1.40 -4.43
N VAL A 63 1.16 2.56 -4.31
CA VAL A 63 2.10 2.83 -3.22
C VAL A 63 1.31 3.46 -2.07
N ILE A 64 1.37 2.82 -0.92
CA ILE A 64 0.61 3.26 0.26
C ILE A 64 1.49 3.81 1.38
N TYR A 65 2.80 3.66 1.25
CA TYR A 65 3.78 4.25 2.18
C TYR A 65 5.11 4.45 1.44
N ALA A 66 5.78 5.55 1.75
CA ALA A 66 7.10 5.83 1.17
C ALA A 66 7.92 6.66 2.15
N ASP A 67 9.19 6.29 2.32
CA ASP A 67 10.18 7.10 3.02
C ASP A 67 11.54 6.96 2.33
N ASP A 68 12.61 7.46 2.97
CA ASP A 68 13.95 7.42 2.37
C ASP A 68 14.50 6.01 2.20
N GLU A 69 13.97 5.05 2.92
CA GLU A 69 14.50 3.68 2.98
C GLU A 69 13.63 2.66 2.27
N LYS A 70 12.30 2.87 2.24
CA LYS A 70 11.40 1.86 1.70
C LYS A 70 10.09 2.40 1.17
N LEU A 71 9.46 1.55 0.34
CA LEU A 71 8.10 1.72 -0.14
C LEU A 71 7.28 0.51 0.29
N VAL A 72 6.00 0.73 0.60
CA VAL A 72 5.02 -0.35 0.77
C VAL A 72 4.01 -0.26 -0.36
N VAL A 73 3.84 -1.35 -1.06
CA VAL A 73 3.13 -1.40 -2.34
C VAL A 73 2.10 -2.52 -2.32
N VAL A 74 0.96 -2.29 -2.95
CA VAL A 74 -0.06 -3.34 -3.16
C VAL A 74 0.42 -4.27 -4.27
N ASN A 75 0.43 -5.56 -3.92
CA ASN A 75 0.89 -6.60 -4.85
C ASN A 75 -0.16 -6.92 -5.91
#